data_7e79b630ff39cf64b65d90e150d849a3
#
_entry.id   7e79b630ff39cf64b65d90e150d849a3
#
_cell.length_a   1.000
_cell.length_b   1.000
_cell.length_c   1.000
_cell.angle_alpha   90.00
_cell.angle_beta   90.00
_cell.angle_gamma   90.00
#
_symmetry.space_group_name_H-M   'P 1'
#
loop_
_entity.id
_entity.type
_entity.pdbx_description
1 polymer ?
#
loop_
_entity_poly.entity_id
_entity_poly.type
_entity_poly.pdbx_seq_one_letter_code
_entity_poly.pdbx_strand_id
1 'polypeptide(L)'
;MKPTTALLAAVCVIFLVFGAGCISFSQPDPNGTVWKLESIGQNNDAPNGIITLSFSNGVASGSSGVNTYAGTYTASTGDGKLTFSGIASTKMTGPSGLMAQENAYLADLGEVASYAISANTLILKDNSGKTLLTFTNPLEGTAWKLISYTPAGKTAQLNAAGLVTLMFEPNGDLSGSTGINTYEATWKMSGKTLDISQPAITKMVGPQFMEVQESDYLSLMGSVAGFTLSAGQLDLI
;
A
#
# COMPACT_ATOMS: atom_id res chain seq x y z
N MET A 1 -38.09 -38.91 55.25
CA MET A 1 -36.63 -38.89 54.99
C MET A 1 -36.41 -39.26 53.54
N LYS A 2 -36.01 -38.32 52.73
CA LYS A 2 -35.70 -38.53 51.29
C LYS A 2 -34.18 -38.70 51.17
N PRO A 3 -33.67 -39.66 50.39
CA PRO A 3 -32.25 -39.77 50.16
C PRO A 3 -31.81 -38.76 49.07
N THR A 4 -30.80 -37.96 49.38
CA THR A 4 -30.13 -37.06 48.43
C THR A 4 -29.11 -37.87 47.63
N THR A 5 -29.38 -38.00 46.34
CA THR A 5 -28.46 -38.62 45.38
C THR A 5 -27.38 -37.59 45.00
N ALA A 6 -26.14 -37.84 45.43
CA ALA A 6 -24.99 -37.05 45.01
C ALA A 6 -24.59 -37.45 43.56
N LEU A 7 -24.64 -36.50 42.65
CA LEU A 7 -24.19 -36.66 41.27
C LEU A 7 -22.67 -36.38 41.24
N LEU A 8 -21.84 -37.42 41.05
CA LEU A 8 -20.42 -37.30 40.80
C LEU A 8 -20.22 -36.82 39.34
N ALA A 9 -19.84 -35.59 39.17
CA ALA A 9 -19.39 -35.07 37.86
C ALA A 9 -17.95 -35.57 37.61
N ALA A 10 -17.78 -36.50 36.70
CA ALA A 10 -16.49 -36.91 36.18
C ALA A 10 -15.94 -35.80 35.26
N VAL A 11 -14.93 -35.08 35.75
CA VAL A 11 -14.17 -34.13 34.92
C VAL A 11 -13.21 -34.93 34.03
N CYS A 12 -13.57 -35.15 32.78
CA CYS A 12 -12.62 -35.64 31.76
C CYS A 12 -11.65 -34.52 31.40
N VAL A 13 -10.44 -34.57 31.97
CA VAL A 13 -9.31 -33.74 31.54
C VAL A 13 -8.79 -34.33 30.23
N ILE A 14 -9.19 -33.78 29.09
CA ILE A 14 -8.60 -34.09 27.79
C ILE A 14 -7.26 -33.36 27.70
N PHE A 15 -6.16 -34.10 27.92
CA PHE A 15 -4.82 -33.63 27.55
C PHE A 15 -4.71 -33.59 26.02
N LEU A 16 -4.96 -32.42 25.41
CA LEU A 16 -4.52 -32.13 24.07
C LEU A 16 -2.97 -32.05 24.10
N VAL A 17 -2.33 -33.14 23.68
CA VAL A 17 -0.91 -33.12 23.33
C VAL A 17 -0.79 -32.28 22.07
N PHE A 18 -0.53 -30.97 22.21
CA PHE A 18 -0.02 -30.17 21.10
C PHE A 18 1.35 -30.73 20.73
N GLY A 19 1.39 -31.56 19.71
CA GLY A 19 2.63 -31.85 19.01
C GLY A 19 3.21 -30.50 18.55
N ALA A 20 4.42 -30.17 19.00
CA ALA A 20 5.18 -29.05 18.49
C ALA A 20 5.58 -29.34 17.02
N GLY A 21 4.59 -29.36 16.14
CA GLY A 21 4.81 -29.19 14.73
C GLY A 21 5.22 -27.75 14.52
N CYS A 22 6.45 -27.48 14.11
CA CYS A 22 6.85 -26.18 13.58
C CYS A 22 5.93 -25.88 12.40
N ILE A 23 4.88 -25.08 12.61
CA ILE A 23 4.11 -24.50 11.53
C ILE A 23 5.06 -23.45 10.96
N SER A 24 5.79 -23.80 9.92
CA SER A 24 6.57 -22.83 9.13
C SER A 24 5.56 -21.95 8.41
N PHE A 25 5.29 -20.77 8.96
CA PHE A 25 4.53 -19.74 8.25
C PHE A 25 5.44 -19.19 7.15
N SER A 26 5.23 -19.69 5.92
CA SER A 26 5.87 -19.07 4.75
C SER A 26 5.35 -17.65 4.60
N GLN A 27 6.25 -16.68 4.47
CA GLN A 27 5.91 -15.30 4.17
C GLN A 27 5.59 -15.17 2.67
N PRO A 28 4.64 -14.31 2.28
CA PRO A 28 4.46 -13.94 0.88
C PRO A 28 5.77 -13.37 0.28
N ASP A 29 6.00 -13.64 -1.00
CA ASP A 29 7.14 -13.05 -1.72
C ASP A 29 6.95 -11.53 -1.83
N PRO A 30 7.89 -10.70 -1.36
CA PRO A 30 7.78 -9.25 -1.52
C PRO A 30 7.99 -8.80 -2.96
N ASN A 31 8.51 -9.64 -3.86
CA ASN A 31 8.80 -9.28 -5.24
C ASN A 31 7.53 -8.77 -5.96
N GLY A 32 7.67 -7.67 -6.70
CA GLY A 32 6.58 -7.02 -7.40
C GLY A 32 5.70 -6.11 -6.53
N THR A 33 5.95 -5.99 -5.22
CA THR A 33 5.12 -5.20 -4.32
C THR A 33 5.61 -3.75 -4.18
N VAL A 34 4.66 -2.86 -3.82
CA VAL A 34 4.92 -1.44 -3.53
C VAL A 34 4.23 -1.09 -2.21
N TRP A 35 4.94 -0.32 -1.39
CA TRP A 35 4.53 0.00 -0.03
C TRP A 35 4.73 1.48 0.27
N LYS A 36 3.87 2.06 1.08
CA LYS A 36 3.99 3.40 1.66
C LYS A 36 4.31 3.27 3.14
N LEU A 37 5.31 4.00 3.60
CA LEU A 37 5.68 4.01 5.01
C LEU A 37 4.54 4.62 5.86
N GLU A 38 4.16 3.88 6.88
CA GLU A 38 3.15 4.28 7.87
C GLU A 38 3.81 4.79 9.13
N SER A 39 4.87 4.10 9.61
CA SER A 39 5.57 4.52 10.82
C SER A 39 7.02 4.06 10.87
N ILE A 40 7.83 4.82 11.61
CA ILE A 40 9.23 4.56 11.93
C ILE A 40 9.31 4.17 13.41
N GLY A 41 10.00 3.05 13.69
CA GLY A 41 10.24 2.55 15.04
C GLY A 41 9.01 2.01 15.73
N GLN A 42 9.16 1.70 17.03
CA GLN A 42 8.10 1.13 17.86
C GLN A 42 7.07 2.16 18.34
N ASN A 43 7.41 3.43 18.31
CA ASN A 43 6.53 4.51 18.77
C ASN A 43 5.46 4.89 17.74
N ASN A 44 5.48 4.26 16.55
CA ASN A 44 4.58 4.56 15.44
C ASN A 44 4.65 6.04 15.03
N ASP A 45 5.86 6.62 14.99
CA ASP A 45 6.04 7.98 14.54
C ASP A 45 5.69 8.08 13.05
N ALA A 46 4.61 8.80 12.74
CA ALA A 46 4.15 8.98 11.38
C ALA A 46 5.17 9.79 10.55
N PRO A 47 5.49 9.37 9.30
CA PRO A 47 6.43 10.11 8.48
C PRO A 47 5.85 11.45 8.00
N ASN A 48 6.71 12.46 7.90
CA ASN A 48 6.40 13.68 7.18
C ASN A 48 6.69 13.47 5.68
N GLY A 49 5.67 13.58 4.85
CA GLY A 49 5.78 13.32 3.42
C GLY A 49 5.63 11.83 3.04
N ILE A 50 5.75 11.55 1.76
CA ILE A 50 5.53 10.21 1.21
C ILE A 50 6.87 9.48 1.09
N ILE A 51 7.07 8.47 1.91
CA ILE A 51 8.19 7.51 1.81
C ILE A 51 7.64 6.21 1.25
N THR A 52 8.31 5.65 0.24
CA THR A 52 7.86 4.42 -0.42
C THR A 52 8.99 3.39 -0.51
N LEU A 53 8.60 2.13 -0.59
CA LEU A 53 9.49 0.99 -0.83
C LEU A 53 8.86 0.09 -1.90
N SER A 54 9.59 -0.18 -2.96
CA SER A 54 9.18 -1.08 -4.05
C SER A 54 10.20 -2.21 -4.16
N PHE A 55 9.71 -3.43 -4.32
CA PHE A 55 10.50 -4.61 -4.58
C PHE A 55 10.30 -5.08 -6.02
N SER A 56 11.36 -5.17 -6.81
CA SER A 56 11.27 -5.61 -8.21
C SER A 56 12.55 -6.34 -8.62
N ASN A 57 12.46 -7.64 -8.89
CA ASN A 57 13.55 -8.45 -9.44
C ASN A 57 14.89 -8.30 -8.69
N GLY A 58 14.85 -8.36 -7.36
CA GLY A 58 16.03 -8.23 -6.51
C GLY A 58 16.48 -6.78 -6.27
N VAL A 59 15.78 -5.79 -6.82
CA VAL A 59 16.03 -4.36 -6.60
C VAL A 59 14.98 -3.81 -5.64
N ALA A 60 15.43 -3.12 -4.59
CA ALA A 60 14.61 -2.31 -3.71
C ALA A 60 14.80 -0.84 -4.07
N SER A 61 13.72 -0.08 -4.24
CA SER A 61 13.79 1.34 -4.61
C SER A 61 12.58 2.12 -4.10
N GLY A 62 12.70 3.43 -4.02
CA GLY A 62 11.58 4.28 -3.61
C GLY A 62 11.97 5.73 -3.38
N SER A 63 11.05 6.45 -2.72
CA SER A 63 11.30 7.78 -2.17
C SER A 63 11.65 7.66 -0.69
N SER A 64 12.66 8.37 -0.24
CA SER A 64 13.03 8.51 1.17
C SER A 64 12.46 9.79 1.83
N GLY A 65 11.61 10.52 1.08
CA GLY A 65 10.99 11.77 1.50
C GLY A 65 11.49 12.96 0.69
N VAL A 66 12.78 13.22 0.68
CA VAL A 66 13.43 14.27 -0.15
C VAL A 66 14.06 13.66 -1.38
N ASN A 67 14.74 12.53 -1.19
CA ASN A 67 15.51 11.85 -2.23
C ASN A 67 14.83 10.57 -2.70
N THR A 68 15.24 10.10 -3.88
CA THR A 68 14.96 8.74 -4.31
C THR A 68 16.15 7.85 -3.97
N TYR A 69 15.90 6.58 -3.70
CA TYR A 69 16.94 5.61 -3.40
C TYR A 69 16.75 4.32 -4.19
N ALA A 70 17.83 3.57 -4.35
CA ALA A 70 17.82 2.22 -4.88
C ALA A 70 18.94 1.40 -4.26
N GLY A 71 18.74 0.09 -4.18
CA GLY A 71 19.69 -0.90 -3.73
C GLY A 71 19.24 -2.29 -4.13
N THR A 72 19.93 -3.32 -3.66
CA THR A 72 19.52 -4.70 -3.85
C THR A 72 18.90 -5.26 -2.58
N TYR A 73 18.04 -6.27 -2.72
CA TYR A 73 17.51 -7.02 -1.58
C TYR A 73 17.62 -8.52 -1.83
N THR A 74 17.68 -9.27 -0.73
CA THR A 74 17.52 -10.72 -0.73
C THR A 74 16.43 -11.08 0.26
N ALA A 75 15.43 -11.84 -0.18
CA ALA A 75 14.32 -12.29 0.64
C ALA A 75 14.21 -13.83 0.64
N SER A 76 13.78 -14.39 1.76
CA SER A 76 13.46 -15.80 1.91
C SER A 76 12.05 -15.95 2.44
N THR A 77 11.17 -16.52 1.63
CA THR A 77 9.76 -16.72 1.99
C THR A 77 9.56 -17.78 3.08
N GLY A 78 10.48 -18.74 3.17
CA GLY A 78 10.36 -19.86 4.14
C GLY A 78 10.59 -19.46 5.60
N ASP A 79 11.43 -18.49 5.87
CA ASP A 79 11.78 -18.04 7.22
C ASP A 79 11.61 -16.52 7.43
N GLY A 80 11.13 -15.81 6.42
CA GLY A 80 10.89 -14.37 6.48
C GLY A 80 12.15 -13.52 6.60
N LYS A 81 13.32 -14.02 6.21
CA LYS A 81 14.54 -13.22 6.18
C LYS A 81 14.50 -12.22 5.05
N LEU A 82 14.98 -11.03 5.32
CA LEU A 82 15.13 -9.94 4.35
C LEU A 82 16.36 -9.12 4.70
N THR A 83 17.19 -8.87 3.70
CA THR A 83 18.33 -7.95 3.84
C THR A 83 18.40 -7.02 2.65
N PHE A 84 18.89 -5.81 2.90
CA PHE A 84 19.17 -4.82 1.86
C PHE A 84 20.68 -4.60 1.75
N SER A 85 21.16 -4.29 0.54
CA SER A 85 22.57 -4.04 0.27
C SER A 85 22.75 -2.95 -0.78
N GLY A 86 23.84 -2.18 -0.67
CA GLY A 86 24.21 -1.19 -1.68
C GLY A 86 23.17 -0.08 -1.86
N ILE A 87 22.45 0.30 -0.80
CA ILE A 87 21.48 1.40 -0.88
C ILE A 87 22.23 2.70 -1.16
N ALA A 88 21.86 3.35 -2.25
CA ALA A 88 22.33 4.67 -2.65
C ALA A 88 21.15 5.59 -2.90
N SER A 89 21.28 6.86 -2.52
CA SER A 89 20.25 7.88 -2.73
C SER A 89 20.78 9.05 -3.54
N THR A 90 19.88 9.81 -4.19
CA THR A 90 20.19 11.12 -4.73
C THR A 90 20.61 12.07 -3.59
N LYS A 91 21.17 13.22 -3.93
CA LYS A 91 21.70 14.18 -2.94
C LYS A 91 21.03 15.55 -3.08
N MET A 92 19.70 15.56 -3.14
CA MET A 92 18.94 16.81 -3.09
C MET A 92 18.90 17.31 -1.65
N THR A 93 18.90 18.63 -1.50
CA THR A 93 18.77 19.28 -0.19
C THR A 93 17.32 19.63 0.05
N GLY A 94 16.81 19.31 1.24
CA GLY A 94 15.47 19.61 1.69
C GLY A 94 15.44 20.22 3.08
N PRO A 95 14.24 20.47 3.63
CA PRO A 95 14.07 20.91 5.01
C PRO A 95 14.77 19.97 6.00
N SER A 96 15.43 20.54 7.02
CA SER A 96 16.28 19.78 7.96
C SER A 96 15.54 18.61 8.64
N GLY A 97 14.26 18.78 8.99
CA GLY A 97 13.43 17.72 9.58
C GLY A 97 13.19 16.54 8.62
N LEU A 98 12.95 16.81 7.34
CA LEU A 98 12.80 15.77 6.32
C LEU A 98 14.13 15.07 6.04
N MET A 99 15.25 15.79 6.04
CA MET A 99 16.58 15.19 5.88
C MET A 99 16.95 14.30 7.07
N ALA A 100 16.59 14.70 8.29
CA ALA A 100 16.81 13.88 9.48
C ALA A 100 16.00 12.59 9.42
N GLN A 101 14.73 12.66 9.03
CA GLN A 101 13.85 11.50 8.83
C GLN A 101 14.35 10.57 7.74
N GLU A 102 14.80 11.12 6.60
CA GLU A 102 15.40 10.35 5.50
C GLU A 102 16.60 9.56 5.97
N ASN A 103 17.52 10.21 6.72
CA ASN A 103 18.70 9.54 7.27
C ASN A 103 18.33 8.42 8.23
N ALA A 104 17.32 8.61 9.10
CA ALA A 104 16.83 7.57 9.99
C ALA A 104 16.21 6.40 9.21
N TYR A 105 15.37 6.68 8.23
CA TYR A 105 14.75 5.68 7.37
C TYR A 105 15.78 4.82 6.63
N LEU A 106 16.79 5.47 5.99
CA LEU A 106 17.82 4.75 5.25
C LEU A 106 18.76 3.95 6.18
N ALA A 107 19.00 4.44 7.39
CA ALA A 107 19.74 3.68 8.42
C ALA A 107 18.95 2.44 8.85
N ASP A 108 17.66 2.58 9.16
CA ASP A 108 16.79 1.47 9.53
C ASP A 108 16.69 0.41 8.43
N LEU A 109 16.67 0.80 7.14
CA LEU A 109 16.73 -0.16 6.03
C LEU A 109 18.02 -1.00 6.06
N GLY A 110 19.13 -0.41 6.47
CA GLY A 110 20.41 -1.12 6.62
C GLY A 110 20.43 -2.15 7.74
N GLU A 111 19.59 -2.00 8.76
CA GLU A 111 19.49 -2.87 9.93
C GLU A 111 18.43 -3.99 9.77
N VAL A 112 17.70 -3.99 8.67
CA VAL A 112 16.64 -5.01 8.44
C VAL A 112 17.24 -6.40 8.33
N ALA A 113 16.66 -7.34 9.07
CA ALA A 113 17.02 -8.76 9.07
C ALA A 113 15.83 -9.67 8.72
N SER A 114 14.60 -9.22 8.93
CA SER A 114 13.41 -10.01 8.64
C SER A 114 12.20 -9.14 8.27
N TYR A 115 11.22 -9.79 7.63
CA TYR A 115 9.96 -9.15 7.26
C TYR A 115 8.76 -10.03 7.57
N ALA A 116 7.61 -9.39 7.68
CA ALA A 116 6.32 -10.06 7.71
C ALA A 116 5.33 -9.27 6.84
N ILE A 117 4.64 -9.96 5.94
CA ILE A 117 3.53 -9.40 5.15
C ILE A 117 2.24 -10.03 5.63
N SER A 118 1.27 -9.21 5.99
CA SER A 118 -0.06 -9.66 6.38
C SER A 118 -1.10 -8.69 5.82
N ALA A 119 -1.99 -9.19 4.97
CA ALA A 119 -2.95 -8.37 4.24
C ALA A 119 -2.27 -7.14 3.58
N ASN A 120 -2.62 -5.96 4.02
CA ASN A 120 -2.14 -4.68 3.49
C ASN A 120 -0.98 -4.07 4.30
N THR A 121 -0.28 -4.86 5.12
CA THR A 121 0.80 -4.38 5.98
C THR A 121 2.08 -5.15 5.73
N LEU A 122 3.21 -4.43 5.60
CA LEU A 122 4.56 -4.95 5.63
C LEU A 122 5.27 -4.42 6.87
N ILE A 123 5.82 -5.33 7.67
CA ILE A 123 6.61 -5.00 8.86
C ILE A 123 8.04 -5.44 8.62
N LEU A 124 9.00 -4.52 8.80
CA LEU A 124 10.44 -4.79 8.74
C LEU A 124 11.02 -4.76 10.14
N LYS A 125 11.86 -5.75 10.46
CA LYS A 125 12.43 -5.95 11.80
C LYS A 125 13.94 -6.16 11.73
N ASP A 126 14.61 -5.78 12.81
CA ASP A 126 16.03 -6.09 13.01
C ASP A 126 16.28 -7.54 13.46
N ASN A 127 17.54 -7.89 13.66
CA ASN A 127 17.98 -9.20 14.16
C ASN A 127 17.43 -9.58 15.54
N SER A 128 17.04 -8.61 16.35
CA SER A 128 16.44 -8.85 17.68
C SER A 128 14.93 -9.10 17.61
N GLY A 129 14.32 -8.90 16.42
CA GLY A 129 12.87 -8.95 16.21
C GLY A 129 12.16 -7.63 16.55
N LYS A 130 12.90 -6.55 16.80
CA LYS A 130 12.36 -5.21 17.01
C LYS A 130 11.83 -4.66 15.67
N THR A 131 10.62 -4.11 15.67
CA THR A 131 10.06 -3.43 14.52
C THR A 131 10.84 -2.13 14.26
N LEU A 132 11.35 -2.00 13.05
CA LEU A 132 12.03 -0.81 12.54
C LEU A 132 11.07 0.05 11.73
N LEU A 133 10.38 -0.55 10.76
CA LEU A 133 9.53 0.15 9.79
C LEU A 133 8.22 -0.61 9.61
N THR A 134 7.12 0.11 9.56
CA THR A 134 5.81 -0.43 9.21
C THR A 134 5.30 0.29 7.96
N PHE A 135 4.82 -0.48 6.99
CA PHE A 135 4.30 0.02 5.73
C PHE A 135 2.88 -0.48 5.50
N THR A 136 2.13 0.29 4.71
CA THR A 136 0.78 -0.05 4.27
C THR A 136 0.67 -0.03 2.76
N ASN A 137 -0.46 -0.49 2.23
CA ASN A 137 -0.80 -0.33 0.83
C ASN A 137 -0.75 1.15 0.44
N PRO A 138 -0.06 1.54 -0.65
CA PRO A 138 0.14 2.94 -0.99
C PRO A 138 -1.13 3.67 -1.46
N LEU A 139 -2.18 2.97 -1.87
CA LEU A 139 -3.42 3.55 -2.39
C LEU A 139 -4.56 3.55 -1.36
N GLU A 140 -4.60 2.56 -0.48
CA GLU A 140 -5.70 2.37 0.47
C GLU A 140 -5.91 3.58 1.39
N GLY A 141 -7.16 4.05 1.50
CA GLY A 141 -7.54 5.22 2.29
C GLY A 141 -7.08 6.55 1.70
N THR A 142 -6.66 6.59 0.43
CA THR A 142 -6.18 7.83 -0.20
C THR A 142 -7.24 8.46 -1.10
N ALA A 143 -7.28 9.80 -1.06
CA ALA A 143 -8.14 10.61 -1.91
C ALA A 143 -7.29 11.44 -2.89
N TRP A 144 -7.68 11.43 -4.13
CA TRP A 144 -6.96 12.05 -5.23
C TRP A 144 -7.86 13.02 -5.99
N LYS A 145 -7.23 14.03 -6.58
CA LYS A 145 -7.87 14.99 -7.46
C LYS A 145 -7.18 14.94 -8.82
N LEU A 146 -7.97 14.81 -9.88
CA LEU A 146 -7.44 14.78 -11.24
C LEU A 146 -6.78 16.12 -11.56
N ILE A 147 -5.57 16.09 -12.08
CA ILE A 147 -4.86 17.27 -12.63
C ILE A 147 -4.97 17.27 -14.14
N SER A 148 -4.62 16.15 -14.78
CA SER A 148 -4.64 15.99 -16.24
C SER A 148 -4.92 14.55 -16.62
N TYR A 149 -5.34 14.33 -17.85
CA TYR A 149 -5.58 13.02 -18.43
C TYR A 149 -5.27 13.05 -19.95
N THR A 150 -4.97 11.88 -20.51
CA THR A 150 -4.64 11.76 -21.94
C THR A 150 -5.55 10.72 -22.59
N PRO A 151 -6.63 11.14 -23.25
CA PRO A 151 -7.49 10.22 -24.00
C PRO A 151 -6.73 9.55 -25.15
N ALA A 152 -7.12 8.34 -25.53
CA ALA A 152 -6.49 7.60 -26.61
C ALA A 152 -6.47 8.41 -27.92
N GLY A 153 -5.27 8.56 -28.50
CA GLY A 153 -5.05 9.30 -29.75
C GLY A 153 -5.17 10.82 -29.64
N LYS A 154 -5.26 11.37 -28.42
CA LYS A 154 -5.30 12.82 -28.17
C LYS A 154 -4.08 13.28 -27.39
N THR A 155 -3.89 14.60 -27.31
CA THR A 155 -2.91 15.23 -26.42
C THR A 155 -3.45 15.28 -24.98
N ALA A 156 -2.56 15.46 -24.01
CA ALA A 156 -2.94 15.63 -22.62
C ALA A 156 -3.93 16.79 -22.44
N GLN A 157 -4.99 16.53 -21.67
CA GLN A 157 -6.02 17.48 -21.32
C GLN A 157 -5.91 17.85 -19.83
N LEU A 158 -6.15 19.12 -19.52
CA LEU A 158 -6.26 19.55 -18.13
C LEU A 158 -7.69 19.30 -17.63
N ASN A 159 -7.81 19.00 -16.33
CA ASN A 159 -9.11 18.92 -15.67
C ASN A 159 -9.77 20.32 -15.64
N ALA A 160 -10.72 20.57 -16.54
CA ALA A 160 -11.29 21.90 -16.78
C ALA A 160 -12.00 22.50 -15.56
N ALA A 161 -12.55 21.70 -14.67
CA ALA A 161 -13.33 22.19 -13.52
C ALA A 161 -12.69 21.90 -12.16
N GLY A 162 -11.60 21.14 -12.10
CA GLY A 162 -10.97 20.75 -10.85
C GLY A 162 -11.86 19.91 -9.91
N LEU A 163 -12.93 19.31 -10.43
CA LEU A 163 -13.98 18.64 -9.66
C LEU A 163 -13.93 17.10 -9.76
N VAL A 164 -13.06 16.56 -10.64
CA VAL A 164 -12.90 15.09 -10.76
C VAL A 164 -12.04 14.58 -9.63
N THR A 165 -12.59 13.64 -8.88
CA THR A 165 -11.94 13.04 -7.71
C THR A 165 -11.97 11.53 -7.78
N LEU A 166 -11.06 10.89 -7.04
CA LEU A 166 -10.93 9.45 -6.90
C LEU A 166 -10.54 9.14 -5.45
N MET A 167 -11.25 8.22 -4.81
CA MET A 167 -10.96 7.74 -3.47
C MET A 167 -10.82 6.22 -3.48
N PHE A 168 -9.72 5.72 -2.97
CA PHE A 168 -9.47 4.29 -2.73
C PHE A 168 -9.88 3.95 -1.30
N GLU A 169 -11.03 3.32 -1.13
CA GLU A 169 -11.55 2.94 0.18
C GLU A 169 -10.80 1.72 0.73
N PRO A 170 -10.72 1.57 2.07
CA PRO A 170 -9.99 0.46 2.69
C PRO A 170 -10.54 -0.94 2.41
N ASN A 171 -11.80 -1.06 2.02
CA ASN A 171 -12.50 -2.33 1.77
C ASN A 171 -12.41 -2.82 0.31
N GLY A 172 -11.64 -2.12 -0.54
CA GLY A 172 -11.55 -2.42 -1.98
C GLY A 172 -12.64 -1.73 -2.81
N ASP A 173 -13.46 -0.88 -2.21
CA ASP A 173 -14.36 0.01 -2.94
C ASP A 173 -13.61 1.24 -3.44
N LEU A 174 -14.10 1.81 -4.52
CA LEU A 174 -13.57 3.00 -5.15
C LEU A 174 -14.71 3.94 -5.44
N SER A 175 -14.57 5.20 -5.04
CA SER A 175 -15.60 6.20 -5.23
C SER A 175 -15.03 7.51 -5.74
N GLY A 176 -15.89 8.38 -6.28
CA GLY A 176 -15.47 9.69 -6.70
C GLY A 176 -16.52 10.50 -7.43
N SER A 177 -16.08 11.62 -7.98
CA SER A 177 -16.87 12.51 -8.81
C SER A 177 -16.23 12.68 -10.19
N THR A 178 -17.05 12.72 -11.22
CA THR A 178 -16.65 13.10 -12.59
C THR A 178 -16.71 14.61 -12.83
N GLY A 179 -17.20 15.34 -11.81
CA GLY A 179 -17.52 16.76 -11.92
C GLY A 179 -19.00 17.03 -12.23
N ILE A 180 -19.71 16.07 -12.81
CA ILE A 180 -21.17 16.09 -13.05
C ILE A 180 -21.83 15.02 -12.19
N ASN A 181 -21.32 13.80 -12.29
CA ASN A 181 -21.86 12.62 -11.65
C ASN A 181 -20.93 12.11 -10.54
N THR A 182 -21.50 11.36 -9.60
CA THR A 182 -20.73 10.50 -8.71
C THR A 182 -20.64 9.09 -9.30
N TYR A 183 -19.56 8.40 -8.98
CA TYR A 183 -19.37 7.02 -9.41
C TYR A 183 -18.86 6.15 -8.27
N GLU A 184 -19.14 4.86 -8.39
CA GLU A 184 -18.65 3.81 -7.52
C GLU A 184 -18.11 2.67 -8.38
N ALA A 185 -17.03 2.06 -7.93
CA ALA A 185 -16.38 0.90 -8.54
C ALA A 185 -15.71 0.06 -7.45
N THR A 186 -15.05 -1.02 -7.83
CA THR A 186 -14.14 -1.75 -6.96
C THR A 186 -12.73 -1.72 -7.54
N TRP A 187 -11.73 -1.86 -6.68
CA TRP A 187 -10.34 -1.91 -7.10
C TRP A 187 -9.61 -3.07 -6.43
N LYS A 188 -8.60 -3.57 -7.13
CA LYS A 188 -7.66 -4.56 -6.62
C LYS A 188 -6.25 -4.20 -7.07
N MET A 189 -5.29 -4.39 -6.17
CA MET A 189 -3.89 -4.14 -6.44
C MET A 189 -3.07 -5.43 -6.24
N SER A 190 -2.14 -5.68 -7.16
CA SER A 190 -1.12 -6.71 -7.04
C SER A 190 0.21 -6.15 -7.52
N GLY A 191 1.08 -5.80 -6.58
CA GLY A 191 2.31 -5.06 -6.89
C GLY A 191 2.00 -3.68 -7.48
N LYS A 192 2.45 -3.42 -8.70
CA LYS A 192 2.15 -2.20 -9.46
C LYS A 192 0.95 -2.33 -10.40
N THR A 193 0.38 -3.53 -10.50
CA THR A 193 -0.84 -3.75 -11.30
C THR A 193 -2.05 -3.28 -10.49
N LEU A 194 -2.92 -2.55 -11.14
CA LEU A 194 -4.15 -2.03 -10.59
C LEU A 194 -5.31 -2.37 -11.51
N ASP A 195 -6.26 -3.14 -11.00
CA ASP A 195 -7.50 -3.46 -11.69
C ASP A 195 -8.64 -2.62 -11.09
N ILE A 196 -9.37 -1.91 -11.94
CA ILE A 196 -10.55 -1.14 -11.57
C ILE A 196 -11.75 -1.72 -12.32
N SER A 197 -12.82 -2.08 -11.59
CA SER A 197 -14.04 -2.56 -12.22
C SER A 197 -14.74 -1.44 -13.01
N GLN A 198 -15.66 -1.81 -13.91
CA GLN A 198 -16.49 -0.83 -14.61
C GLN A 198 -17.24 0.05 -13.59
N PRO A 199 -17.06 1.40 -13.62
CA PRO A 199 -17.78 2.27 -12.70
C PRO A 199 -19.28 2.30 -12.93
N ALA A 200 -20.05 2.26 -11.85
CA ALA A 200 -21.47 2.61 -11.84
C ALA A 200 -21.61 4.11 -11.55
N ILE A 201 -22.38 4.83 -12.35
CA ILE A 201 -22.49 6.29 -12.25
C ILE A 201 -23.95 6.74 -12.08
N THR A 202 -24.15 7.91 -11.45
CA THR A 202 -25.41 8.66 -11.51
C THR A 202 -25.64 9.18 -12.95
N LYS A 203 -26.85 9.67 -13.26
CA LYS A 203 -27.20 10.13 -14.61
C LYS A 203 -27.72 11.55 -14.57
N MET A 204 -26.88 12.48 -14.13
CA MET A 204 -27.14 13.92 -14.24
C MET A 204 -26.58 14.43 -15.57
N VAL A 205 -27.24 15.44 -16.14
CA VAL A 205 -26.83 16.15 -17.36
C VAL A 205 -26.04 17.40 -16.97
N GLY A 206 -24.93 17.63 -17.61
CA GLY A 206 -24.06 18.79 -17.37
C GLY A 206 -23.73 19.56 -18.63
N PRO A 207 -22.87 20.57 -18.52
CA PRO A 207 -22.33 21.27 -19.68
C PRO A 207 -21.59 20.30 -20.61
N GLN A 208 -21.74 20.45 -21.93
CA GLN A 208 -21.18 19.53 -22.94
C GLN A 208 -19.67 19.24 -22.76
N PHE A 209 -18.87 20.26 -22.40
CA PHE A 209 -17.43 20.06 -22.20
C PHE A 209 -17.13 19.17 -20.99
N MET A 210 -17.98 19.18 -19.96
CA MET A 210 -17.85 18.30 -18.79
C MET A 210 -18.34 16.88 -19.11
N GLU A 211 -19.36 16.74 -19.95
CA GLU A 211 -19.82 15.42 -20.39
C GLU A 211 -18.75 14.71 -21.25
N VAL A 212 -18.03 15.46 -22.10
CA VAL A 212 -16.87 14.94 -22.85
C VAL A 212 -15.76 14.51 -21.88
N GLN A 213 -15.43 15.35 -20.89
CA GLN A 213 -14.43 15.00 -19.86
C GLN A 213 -14.84 13.77 -19.06
N GLU A 214 -16.09 13.66 -18.63
CA GLU A 214 -16.63 12.49 -17.93
C GLU A 214 -16.48 11.23 -18.79
N SER A 215 -16.90 11.28 -20.04
CA SER A 215 -16.81 10.15 -20.98
C SER A 215 -15.36 9.70 -21.19
N ASP A 216 -14.44 10.63 -21.42
CA ASP A 216 -13.02 10.35 -21.57
C ASP A 216 -12.44 9.75 -20.26
N TYR A 217 -12.76 10.33 -19.10
CA TYR A 217 -12.30 9.87 -17.79
C TYR A 217 -12.76 8.45 -17.46
N LEU A 218 -14.06 8.16 -17.62
CA LEU A 218 -14.62 6.83 -17.35
C LEU A 218 -14.07 5.76 -18.31
N SER A 219 -13.82 6.13 -19.57
CA SER A 219 -13.17 5.24 -20.53
C SER A 219 -11.73 4.90 -20.11
N LEU A 220 -10.97 5.89 -19.64
CA LEU A 220 -9.61 5.70 -19.15
C LEU A 220 -9.59 4.86 -17.88
N MET A 221 -10.52 5.09 -16.94
CA MET A 221 -10.63 4.28 -15.72
C MET A 221 -10.77 2.79 -16.03
N GLY A 222 -11.55 2.42 -17.04
CA GLY A 222 -11.71 1.03 -17.48
C GLY A 222 -10.48 0.42 -18.17
N SER A 223 -9.48 1.24 -18.52
CA SER A 223 -8.23 0.80 -19.17
C SER A 223 -7.01 0.82 -18.25
N VAL A 224 -7.17 1.25 -17.01
CA VAL A 224 -6.09 1.27 -16.02
C VAL A 224 -5.57 -0.15 -15.81
N ALA A 225 -4.27 -0.34 -15.94
CA ALA A 225 -3.58 -1.61 -15.71
C ALA A 225 -2.49 -1.51 -14.63
N GLY A 226 -2.14 -0.29 -14.22
CA GLY A 226 -1.11 -0.08 -13.22
C GLY A 226 -1.06 1.36 -12.74
N PHE A 227 -0.09 1.64 -11.87
CA PHE A 227 0.13 2.98 -11.33
C PHE A 227 1.59 3.24 -11.00
N THR A 228 1.94 4.53 -10.91
CA THR A 228 3.15 5.00 -10.24
C THR A 228 2.79 6.07 -9.21
N LEU A 229 3.52 6.08 -8.10
CA LEU A 229 3.36 7.05 -7.02
C LEU A 229 4.70 7.73 -6.75
N SER A 230 4.76 9.03 -6.95
CA SER A 230 5.98 9.83 -6.77
C SER A 230 5.64 11.25 -6.32
N ALA A 231 6.36 11.77 -5.35
CA ALA A 231 6.25 13.16 -4.87
C ALA A 231 4.80 13.64 -4.60
N GLY A 232 3.91 12.74 -4.14
CA GLY A 232 2.51 13.06 -3.89
C GLY A 232 1.63 13.11 -5.14
N GLN A 233 2.13 12.65 -6.27
CA GLN A 233 1.41 12.47 -7.52
C GLN A 233 1.15 10.98 -7.77
N LEU A 234 -0.07 10.65 -8.14
CA LEU A 234 -0.49 9.34 -8.59
C LEU A 234 -0.72 9.40 -10.11
N ASP A 235 0.03 8.58 -10.84
CA ASP A 235 -0.19 8.37 -12.28
C ASP A 235 -0.83 6.99 -12.46
N LEU A 236 -2.02 6.94 -13.04
CA LEU A 236 -2.70 5.72 -13.49
C LEU A 236 -2.29 5.42 -14.94
N ILE A 237 -1.93 4.16 -15.22
CA ILE A 237 -1.31 3.71 -16.48
C ILE A 237 -2.15 2.61 -17.11
#